data_086e02bb1de570667ea172688f806e36
#
_entry.id   086e02bb1de570667ea172688f806e36
#
_cell.length_a   1.000
_cell.length_b   1.000
_cell.length_c   1.000
_cell.angle_alpha   90.00
_cell.angle_beta   90.00
_cell.angle_gamma   90.00
#
_symmetry.space_group_name_H-M   'P 1'
#
loop_
_entity.id
_entity.type
_entity.pdbx_description
1 polymer ?
#
loop_
_entity_poly.entity_id
_entity_poly.type
_entity_poly.pdbx_seq_one_letter_code
_entity_poly.pdbx_strand_id
1 'polypeptide(L)'
;STLLASSAASDVYKRQVVLRTLFPSLTTINNAHPIGICGSGAISLCAELLRKHYVTSDGVLTEKFKTDGIVLSKSPDGKSITFLPEDLRSIQLAIAAIAAGIDILLAESGVSKKESFTLYLGGGFGFHLSIEDCQCIGLFSDLCISEIKVMGNTCLQGLYQWAVYERTPAIQNDCVPLNLGEHPDFQKTYLHHMTFPDIR
;
A
#
# COMPACT_ATOMS: atom_id res chain seq x y z
N SER A 1 20.72 -15.30 1.59
CA SER A 1 20.96 -14.61 0.29
C SER A 1 19.69 -14.31 -0.49
N THR A 2 18.57 -15.00 -0.20
CA THR A 2 17.28 -14.83 -0.91
C THR A 2 16.56 -13.52 -0.56
N LEU A 3 16.78 -12.97 0.64
CA LEU A 3 16.15 -11.71 1.08
C LEU A 3 16.73 -10.45 0.40
N LEU A 4 17.99 -10.50 -0.01
CA LEU A 4 18.63 -9.42 -0.77
C LEU A 4 18.16 -9.37 -2.24
N ALA A 5 17.81 -10.50 -2.83
CA ALA A 5 17.27 -10.58 -4.18
C ALA A 5 15.84 -9.98 -4.29
N SER A 6 15.02 -10.10 -3.24
CA SER A 6 13.68 -9.49 -3.16
C SER A 6 13.73 -7.96 -3.15
N SER A 7 14.68 -7.36 -2.44
CA SER A 7 14.90 -5.90 -2.40
C SER A 7 15.41 -5.36 -3.75
N ALA A 8 16.33 -6.07 -4.40
CA ALA A 8 16.87 -5.68 -5.70
C ALA A 8 15.85 -5.82 -6.84
N ALA A 9 14.95 -6.81 -6.77
CA ALA A 9 13.90 -6.98 -7.77
C ALA A 9 12.84 -5.87 -7.71
N SER A 10 12.60 -5.28 -6.54
CA SER A 10 11.69 -4.12 -6.40
C SER A 10 12.23 -2.86 -7.07
N ASP A 11 13.53 -2.78 -7.31
CA ASP A 11 14.18 -1.61 -7.90
C ASP A 11 13.90 -1.44 -9.40
N VAL A 12 13.33 -2.42 -10.08
CA VAL A 12 13.03 -2.37 -11.53
C VAL A 12 11.58 -2.00 -11.83
N TYR A 13 10.71 -1.89 -10.81
CA TYR A 13 9.30 -1.55 -10.96
C TYR A 13 9.05 -0.04 -10.93
N LYS A 14 7.91 0.39 -11.46
CA LYS A 14 7.49 1.80 -11.46
C LYS A 14 7.12 2.27 -10.07
N ARG A 15 7.66 3.40 -9.63
CA ARG A 15 7.40 3.99 -8.30
C ARG A 15 6.19 4.90 -8.25
N GLN A 16 5.86 5.55 -9.35
CA GLN A 16 4.76 6.51 -9.39
C GLN A 16 4.05 6.48 -10.73
N VAL A 17 2.74 6.55 -10.67
CA VAL A 17 1.86 6.66 -11.83
C VAL A 17 1.07 7.95 -11.70
N VAL A 18 1.15 8.81 -12.71
CA VAL A 18 0.35 10.03 -12.79
C VAL A 18 -0.41 10.02 -14.12
N LEU A 19 -1.73 10.01 -14.04
CA LEU A 19 -2.60 10.06 -15.22
C LEU A 19 -2.89 11.53 -15.58
N ARG A 20 -2.01 12.18 -16.32
CA ARG A 20 -2.24 13.56 -16.78
C ARG A 20 -3.17 13.66 -17.98
N THR A 21 -3.21 12.61 -18.81
CA THR A 21 -4.05 12.49 -20.02
C THR A 21 -4.45 11.02 -20.19
N LEU A 22 -4.96 10.64 -21.39
CA LEU A 22 -5.20 9.25 -21.79
C LEU A 22 -3.95 8.35 -21.71
N PHE A 23 -2.76 8.95 -21.64
CA PHE A 23 -1.48 8.24 -21.52
C PHE A 23 -0.90 8.48 -20.12
N PRO A 24 -0.66 7.44 -19.32
CA PRO A 24 -0.07 7.57 -18.00
C PRO A 24 1.37 8.11 -18.09
N SER A 25 1.67 9.13 -17.31
CA SER A 25 3.05 9.54 -17.04
C SER A 25 3.61 8.63 -15.95
N LEU A 26 4.69 7.95 -16.23
CA LEU A 26 5.24 6.90 -15.39
C LEU A 26 6.68 7.23 -15.02
N THR A 27 6.98 7.12 -13.73
CA THR A 27 8.35 7.21 -13.24
C THR A 27 8.85 5.80 -12.91
N THR A 28 10.02 5.45 -13.43
CA THR A 28 10.69 4.18 -13.15
C THR A 28 11.92 4.41 -12.28
N ILE A 29 12.35 3.39 -11.57
CA ILE A 29 13.57 3.43 -10.77
C ILE A 29 14.77 3.59 -11.72
N ASN A 30 15.62 4.56 -11.43
CA ASN A 30 16.81 4.88 -12.21
C ASN A 30 16.54 5.12 -13.72
N ASN A 31 15.32 5.54 -14.07
CA ASN A 31 14.87 5.68 -15.47
C ASN A 31 15.04 4.38 -16.31
N ALA A 32 15.06 3.23 -15.65
CA ALA A 32 15.13 1.94 -16.32
C ALA A 32 13.86 1.64 -17.13
N HIS A 33 13.97 0.78 -18.14
CA HIS A 33 12.79 0.31 -18.85
C HIS A 33 11.82 -0.42 -17.94
N PRO A 34 10.52 -0.13 -18.01
CA PRO A 34 9.53 -0.76 -17.15
C PRO A 34 9.36 -2.25 -17.51
N ILE A 35 9.34 -3.10 -16.48
CA ILE A 35 9.05 -4.54 -16.62
C ILE A 35 7.80 -4.96 -15.84
N GLY A 36 7.24 -4.06 -15.01
CA GLY A 36 6.06 -4.32 -14.19
C GLY A 36 5.67 -3.10 -13.36
N ILE A 37 4.76 -3.31 -12.41
CA ILE A 37 4.28 -2.31 -11.45
C ILE A 37 4.71 -2.75 -10.05
N CYS A 38 5.36 -1.88 -9.29
CA CYS A 38 5.64 -2.14 -7.88
C CYS A 38 4.42 -1.80 -7.01
N GLY A 39 4.42 -2.25 -5.75
CA GLY A 39 3.31 -2.00 -4.84
C GLY A 39 2.99 -0.51 -4.65
N SER A 40 4.00 0.35 -4.48
CA SER A 40 3.78 1.80 -4.38
C SER A 40 3.21 2.41 -5.67
N GLY A 41 3.67 1.93 -6.83
CA GLY A 41 3.11 2.33 -8.13
C GLY A 41 1.66 1.89 -8.31
N ALA A 42 1.29 0.71 -7.79
CA ALA A 42 -0.08 0.22 -7.82
C ALA A 42 -1.00 1.06 -6.93
N ILE A 43 -0.54 1.45 -5.74
CA ILE A 43 -1.27 2.37 -4.83
C ILE A 43 -1.49 3.73 -5.52
N SER A 44 -0.43 4.33 -6.08
CA SER A 44 -0.55 5.61 -6.79
C SER A 44 -1.47 5.52 -8.00
N LEU A 45 -1.43 4.41 -8.75
CA LEU A 45 -2.34 4.18 -9.86
C LEU A 45 -3.80 4.12 -9.40
N CYS A 46 -4.10 3.35 -8.34
CA CYS A 46 -5.45 3.28 -7.79
C CYS A 46 -5.96 4.65 -7.34
N ALA A 47 -5.13 5.44 -6.65
CA ALA A 47 -5.48 6.78 -6.22
C ALA A 47 -5.78 7.71 -7.40
N GLU A 48 -4.97 7.66 -8.47
CA GLU A 48 -5.20 8.44 -9.68
C GLU A 48 -6.47 8.01 -10.43
N LEU A 49 -6.76 6.71 -10.50
CA LEU A 49 -7.96 6.19 -11.13
C LEU A 49 -9.22 6.66 -10.38
N LEU A 50 -9.17 6.68 -9.05
CA LEU A 50 -10.24 7.22 -8.22
C LEU A 50 -10.41 8.73 -8.44
N ARG A 51 -9.33 9.53 -8.37
CA ARG A 51 -9.36 10.99 -8.61
C ARG A 51 -9.90 11.36 -9.99
N LYS A 52 -9.71 10.51 -10.99
CA LYS A 52 -10.21 10.69 -12.36
C LYS A 52 -11.57 10.04 -12.60
N HIS A 53 -12.19 9.50 -11.56
CA HIS A 53 -13.47 8.79 -11.64
C HIS A 53 -13.48 7.66 -12.69
N TYR A 54 -12.33 7.00 -12.89
CA TYR A 54 -12.22 5.78 -13.70
C TYR A 54 -12.51 4.51 -12.89
N VAL A 55 -12.58 4.64 -11.58
CA VAL A 55 -12.99 3.60 -10.64
C VAL A 55 -14.11 4.15 -9.76
N THR A 56 -15.15 3.36 -9.54
CA THR A 56 -16.22 3.68 -8.58
C THR A 56 -15.77 3.39 -7.15
N SER A 57 -16.50 3.90 -6.16
CA SER A 57 -16.29 3.56 -4.74
C SER A 57 -16.33 2.05 -4.49
N ASP A 58 -17.13 1.30 -5.24
CA ASP A 58 -17.20 -0.17 -5.12
C ASP A 58 -16.01 -0.91 -5.76
N GLY A 59 -15.06 -0.18 -6.34
CA GLY A 59 -13.89 -0.76 -6.96
C GLY A 59 -14.15 -1.35 -8.35
N VAL A 60 -15.09 -0.76 -9.11
CA VAL A 60 -15.40 -1.17 -10.48
C VAL A 60 -14.80 -0.16 -11.46
N LEU A 61 -14.01 -0.64 -12.41
CA LEU A 61 -13.53 0.18 -13.53
C LEU A 61 -14.68 0.61 -14.43
N THR A 62 -14.61 1.85 -14.93
CA THR A 62 -15.57 2.35 -15.92
C THR A 62 -15.59 1.46 -17.18
N GLU A 63 -16.69 1.50 -17.92
CA GLU A 63 -16.91 0.65 -19.12
C GLU A 63 -15.74 0.68 -20.10
N LYS A 64 -15.03 1.82 -20.19
CA LYS A 64 -13.87 1.99 -21.06
C LYS A 64 -12.70 1.04 -20.74
N PHE A 65 -12.55 0.63 -19.49
CA PHE A 65 -11.41 -0.15 -19.00
C PHE A 65 -11.80 -1.49 -18.38
N LYS A 66 -13.10 -1.79 -18.41
CA LYS A 66 -13.69 -2.95 -17.71
C LYS A 66 -13.24 -4.28 -18.29
N THR A 67 -13.03 -4.36 -19.61
CA THR A 67 -12.68 -5.62 -20.29
C THR A 67 -11.18 -5.75 -20.49
N ASP A 68 -10.53 -4.72 -21.03
CA ASP A 68 -9.13 -4.82 -21.48
C ASP A 68 -8.13 -4.23 -20.49
N GLY A 69 -8.64 -3.63 -19.39
CA GLY A 69 -7.82 -2.94 -18.42
C GLY A 69 -7.18 -1.67 -18.98
N ILE A 70 -6.11 -1.22 -18.33
CA ILE A 70 -5.40 0.02 -18.65
C ILE A 70 -3.97 -0.32 -19.05
N VAL A 71 -3.62 -0.11 -20.32
CA VAL A 71 -2.23 -0.27 -20.77
C VAL A 71 -1.39 0.88 -20.24
N LEU A 72 -0.41 0.55 -19.43
CA LEU A 72 0.48 1.52 -18.78
C LEU A 72 1.75 1.78 -19.58
N SER A 73 2.33 0.75 -20.17
CA SER A 73 3.57 0.82 -20.95
C SER A 73 3.83 -0.47 -21.69
N LYS A 74 4.93 -0.51 -22.42
CA LYS A 74 5.50 -1.74 -22.96
C LYS A 74 6.81 -2.08 -22.27
N SER A 75 7.04 -3.35 -22.03
CA SER A 75 8.32 -3.90 -21.57
C SER A 75 9.34 -3.96 -22.70
N PRO A 76 10.65 -4.18 -22.43
CA PRO A 76 11.69 -4.25 -23.45
C PRO A 76 11.47 -5.32 -24.51
N ASP A 77 10.78 -6.41 -24.19
CA ASP A 77 10.40 -7.49 -25.09
C ASP A 77 9.10 -7.19 -25.89
N GLY A 78 8.59 -5.96 -25.80
CA GLY A 78 7.43 -5.48 -26.55
C GLY A 78 6.06 -5.85 -25.97
N LYS A 79 6.01 -6.60 -24.85
CA LYS A 79 4.75 -6.96 -24.20
C LYS A 79 4.15 -5.75 -23.48
N SER A 80 2.82 -5.64 -23.53
CA SER A 80 2.09 -4.61 -22.78
C SER A 80 2.12 -4.89 -21.29
N ILE A 81 2.41 -3.85 -20.50
CA ILE A 81 2.20 -3.84 -19.05
C ILE A 81 0.82 -3.24 -18.84
N THR A 82 -0.13 -4.09 -18.48
CA THR A 82 -1.54 -3.73 -18.36
C THR A 82 -1.97 -3.89 -16.91
N PHE A 83 -2.76 -2.94 -16.42
CA PHE A 83 -3.44 -3.02 -15.14
C PHE A 83 -4.88 -3.50 -15.37
N LEU A 84 -5.20 -4.65 -14.84
CA LEU A 84 -6.45 -5.35 -15.07
C LEU A 84 -7.47 -5.10 -13.92
N PRO A 85 -8.77 -5.36 -14.14
CA PRO A 85 -9.77 -5.30 -13.08
C PRO A 85 -9.45 -6.20 -11.87
N GLU A 86 -8.84 -7.36 -12.12
CA GLU A 86 -8.41 -8.30 -11.09
C GLU A 86 -7.29 -7.76 -10.23
N ASP A 87 -6.40 -6.95 -10.81
CA ASP A 87 -5.32 -6.26 -10.07
C ASP A 87 -5.92 -5.22 -9.12
N LEU A 88 -6.89 -4.44 -9.61
CA LEU A 88 -7.62 -3.48 -8.78
C LEU A 88 -8.32 -4.18 -7.61
N ARG A 89 -8.98 -5.32 -7.90
CA ARG A 89 -9.64 -6.10 -6.87
C ARG A 89 -8.67 -6.62 -5.83
N SER A 90 -7.53 -7.12 -6.25
CA SER A 90 -6.48 -7.62 -5.35
C SER A 90 -5.96 -6.52 -4.42
N ILE A 91 -5.76 -5.31 -4.94
CA ILE A 91 -5.35 -4.15 -4.16
C ILE A 91 -6.44 -3.73 -3.17
N GLN A 92 -7.70 -3.70 -3.61
CA GLN A 92 -8.86 -3.38 -2.76
C GLN A 92 -8.95 -4.33 -1.56
N LEU A 93 -8.79 -5.64 -1.80
CA LEU A 93 -8.78 -6.66 -0.74
C LEU A 93 -7.63 -6.43 0.25
N ALA A 94 -6.43 -6.12 -0.25
CA ALA A 94 -5.26 -5.85 0.59
C ALA A 94 -5.44 -4.58 1.44
N ILE A 95 -5.94 -3.49 0.85
CA ILE A 95 -6.24 -2.24 1.57
C ILE A 95 -7.27 -2.50 2.67
N ALA A 96 -8.37 -3.19 2.34
CA ALA A 96 -9.42 -3.51 3.31
C ALA A 96 -8.89 -4.33 4.50
N ALA A 97 -8.00 -5.30 4.22
CA ALA A 97 -7.40 -6.12 5.27
C ALA A 97 -6.49 -5.29 6.21
N ILE A 98 -5.67 -4.40 5.65
CA ILE A 98 -4.78 -3.54 6.44
C ILE A 98 -5.60 -2.54 7.26
N ALA A 99 -6.57 -1.86 6.65
CA ALA A 99 -7.41 -0.89 7.35
C ALA A 99 -8.22 -1.55 8.48
N ALA A 100 -8.81 -2.73 8.21
CA ALA A 100 -9.50 -3.50 9.24
C ALA A 100 -8.58 -3.93 10.39
N GLY A 101 -7.35 -4.35 10.07
CA GLY A 101 -6.34 -4.69 11.08
C GLY A 101 -5.99 -3.50 11.97
N ILE A 102 -5.80 -2.31 11.39
CA ILE A 102 -5.56 -1.07 12.13
C ILE A 102 -6.74 -0.77 13.06
N ASP A 103 -7.95 -0.84 12.57
CA ASP A 103 -9.17 -0.56 13.35
C ASP A 103 -9.29 -1.47 14.56
N ILE A 104 -9.07 -2.77 14.36
CA ILE A 104 -9.14 -3.75 15.44
C ILE A 104 -8.03 -3.54 16.47
N LEU A 105 -6.79 -3.30 16.01
CA LEU A 105 -5.66 -3.04 16.92
C LEU A 105 -5.89 -1.81 17.77
N LEU A 106 -6.46 -0.73 17.22
CA LEU A 106 -6.81 0.46 17.98
C LEU A 106 -7.94 0.19 18.98
N ALA A 107 -8.97 -0.55 18.57
CA ALA A 107 -10.07 -0.92 19.46
C ALA A 107 -9.59 -1.77 20.63
N GLU A 108 -8.78 -2.80 20.37
CA GLU A 108 -8.23 -3.69 21.41
C GLU A 108 -7.27 -2.95 22.37
N SER A 109 -6.54 -1.95 21.86
CA SER A 109 -5.67 -1.11 22.71
C SER A 109 -6.41 0.02 23.43
N GLY A 110 -7.73 0.18 23.20
CA GLY A 110 -8.52 1.25 23.81
C GLY A 110 -8.18 2.65 23.29
N VAL A 111 -7.48 2.75 22.16
CA VAL A 111 -7.06 4.02 21.57
C VAL A 111 -8.11 4.50 20.58
N SER A 112 -8.54 5.76 20.71
CA SER A 112 -9.52 6.36 19.82
C SER A 112 -8.89 6.81 18.50
N LYS A 113 -9.51 6.51 17.37
CA LYS A 113 -9.11 7.04 16.05
C LYS A 113 -9.04 8.58 15.96
N LYS A 114 -9.73 9.27 16.88
CA LYS A 114 -9.73 10.74 16.97
C LYS A 114 -8.51 11.31 17.68
N GLU A 115 -7.73 10.46 18.32
CA GLU A 115 -6.46 10.87 18.92
C GLU A 115 -5.45 11.20 17.83
N SER A 116 -4.48 12.02 18.20
CA SER A 116 -3.40 12.41 17.28
C SER A 116 -2.35 11.32 17.22
N PHE A 117 -2.05 10.83 16.01
CA PHE A 117 -1.08 9.76 15.78
C PHE A 117 0.20 10.27 15.13
N THR A 118 1.34 9.73 15.55
CA THR A 118 2.56 9.70 14.75
C THR A 118 2.63 8.37 14.02
N LEU A 119 2.63 8.39 12.69
CA LEU A 119 2.71 7.19 11.86
C LEU A 119 4.17 6.88 11.50
N TYR A 120 4.67 5.73 11.92
CA TYR A 120 5.99 5.23 11.54
C TYR A 120 5.85 4.22 10.40
N LEU A 121 6.40 4.54 9.23
CA LEU A 121 6.42 3.65 8.07
C LEU A 121 7.79 2.98 7.93
N GLY A 122 7.85 1.71 8.28
CA GLY A 122 9.05 0.88 8.12
C GLY A 122 8.97 -0.03 6.89
N GLY A 123 10.13 -0.52 6.46
CA GLY A 123 10.25 -1.44 5.33
C GLY A 123 10.39 -0.76 3.97
N GLY A 124 10.85 -1.53 2.98
CA GLY A 124 11.11 -1.01 1.63
C GLY A 124 9.84 -0.52 0.92
N PHE A 125 8.70 -1.13 1.18
CA PHE A 125 7.41 -0.70 0.64
C PHE A 125 7.00 0.66 1.21
N GLY A 126 7.05 0.83 2.53
CA GLY A 126 6.66 2.07 3.21
C GLY A 126 7.50 3.28 2.82
N PHE A 127 8.77 3.06 2.47
CA PHE A 127 9.69 4.14 2.07
C PHE A 127 9.26 4.87 0.79
N HIS A 128 8.54 4.20 -0.10
CA HIS A 128 8.14 4.75 -1.40
C HIS A 128 6.65 5.03 -1.53
N LEU A 129 5.88 4.87 -0.46
CA LEU A 129 4.45 5.20 -0.46
C LEU A 129 4.22 6.71 -0.48
N SER A 130 3.31 7.16 -1.34
CA SER A 130 2.69 8.47 -1.22
C SER A 130 1.60 8.40 -0.16
N ILE A 131 1.74 9.19 0.87
CA ILE A 131 0.74 9.23 1.97
C ILE A 131 -0.60 9.75 1.48
N GLU A 132 -0.58 10.76 0.62
CA GLU A 132 -1.78 11.33 -0.01
C GLU A 132 -2.53 10.27 -0.83
N ASP A 133 -1.79 9.40 -1.53
CA ASP A 133 -2.39 8.30 -2.28
C ASP A 133 -2.96 7.23 -1.34
N CYS A 134 -2.26 6.91 -0.25
CA CYS A 134 -2.73 5.99 0.77
C CYS A 134 -4.02 6.48 1.44
N GLN A 135 -4.10 7.77 1.74
CA GLN A 135 -5.32 8.38 2.29
C GLN A 135 -6.46 8.36 1.27
N CYS A 136 -6.16 8.70 0.00
CA CYS A 136 -7.11 8.70 -1.09
C CYS A 136 -7.81 7.35 -1.29
N ILE A 137 -7.07 6.25 -1.17
CA ILE A 137 -7.59 4.88 -1.32
C ILE A 137 -8.16 4.27 -0.03
N GLY A 138 -8.17 5.02 1.08
CA GLY A 138 -8.75 4.57 2.34
C GLY A 138 -7.83 3.79 3.27
N LEU A 139 -6.52 3.74 3.01
CA LEU A 139 -5.59 2.98 3.86
C LEU A 139 -5.43 3.60 5.25
N PHE A 140 -5.49 4.94 5.34
CA PHE A 140 -5.34 5.70 6.58
C PHE A 140 -6.39 6.81 6.72
N SER A 141 -7.50 6.75 5.98
CA SER A 141 -8.45 7.87 5.84
C SER A 141 -9.08 8.32 7.16
N ASP A 142 -9.27 7.39 8.09
CA ASP A 142 -9.98 7.63 9.35
C ASP A 142 -9.06 8.00 10.52
N LEU A 143 -7.75 8.09 10.29
CA LEU A 143 -6.77 8.40 11.32
C LEU A 143 -6.42 9.88 11.34
N CYS A 144 -6.40 10.47 12.54
CA CYS A 144 -5.87 11.82 12.75
C CYS A 144 -4.33 11.78 12.83
N ILE A 145 -3.67 11.72 11.67
CA ILE A 145 -2.21 11.63 11.58
C ILE A 145 -1.62 13.04 11.68
N SER A 146 -0.87 13.31 12.74
CA SER A 146 -0.18 14.60 12.97
C SER A 146 1.23 14.62 12.42
N GLU A 147 1.90 13.48 12.38
CA GLU A 147 3.27 13.36 11.90
C GLU A 147 3.48 12.00 11.22
N ILE A 148 4.29 12.00 10.17
CA ILE A 148 4.68 10.76 9.47
C ILE A 148 6.19 10.66 9.42
N LYS A 149 6.71 9.53 9.89
CA LYS A 149 8.15 9.22 9.91
C LYS A 149 8.44 8.00 9.05
N VAL A 150 9.13 8.22 7.95
CA VAL A 150 9.58 7.15 7.08
C VAL A 150 10.91 6.60 7.61
N MET A 151 10.90 5.36 8.08
CA MET A 151 11.99 4.75 8.83
C MET A 151 12.95 3.89 7.98
N GLY A 152 12.65 3.70 6.69
CA GLY A 152 13.44 2.82 5.81
C GLY A 152 13.37 1.35 6.21
N ASN A 153 14.45 0.60 6.02
CA ASN A 153 14.48 -0.83 6.32
C ASN A 153 14.74 -1.09 7.81
N THR A 154 13.70 -0.98 8.63
CA THR A 154 13.76 -1.18 10.08
C THR A 154 14.14 -2.61 10.49
N CYS A 155 13.76 -3.61 9.69
CA CYS A 155 14.15 -5.00 9.96
C CYS A 155 15.67 -5.19 9.86
N LEU A 156 16.30 -4.64 8.82
CA LEU A 156 17.74 -4.69 8.66
C LEU A 156 18.45 -3.91 9.76
N GLN A 157 17.94 -2.73 10.11
CA GLN A 157 18.48 -1.93 11.20
C GLN A 157 18.39 -2.66 12.55
N GLY A 158 17.26 -3.29 12.82
CA GLY A 158 17.06 -4.10 14.04
C GLY A 158 18.01 -5.29 14.11
N LEU A 159 18.15 -6.04 13.01
CA LEU A 159 19.11 -7.14 12.93
C LEU A 159 20.56 -6.68 13.12
N TYR A 160 20.95 -5.55 12.54
CA TYR A 160 22.26 -4.97 12.72
C TYR A 160 22.51 -4.60 14.19
N GLN A 161 21.54 -3.93 14.82
CA GLN A 161 21.63 -3.54 16.23
C GLN A 161 21.77 -4.79 17.13
N TRP A 162 21.00 -5.83 16.85
CA TRP A 162 21.08 -7.07 17.58
C TRP A 162 22.41 -7.79 17.38
N ALA A 163 22.89 -7.92 16.14
CA ALA A 163 24.11 -8.64 15.81
C ALA A 163 25.38 -7.95 16.30
N VAL A 164 25.44 -6.62 16.28
CA VAL A 164 26.65 -5.84 16.62
C VAL A 164 26.68 -5.45 18.09
N TYR A 165 25.52 -5.15 18.67
CA TYR A 165 25.46 -4.61 20.04
C TYR A 165 24.78 -5.56 21.03
N GLU A 166 24.37 -6.76 20.58
CA GLU A 166 23.65 -7.76 21.40
C GLU A 166 22.44 -7.17 22.13
N ARG A 167 21.86 -6.10 21.58
CA ARG A 167 20.71 -5.43 22.18
C ARG A 167 19.43 -6.17 21.81
N THR A 168 18.87 -6.88 22.78
CA THR A 168 17.52 -7.43 22.67
C THR A 168 16.53 -6.37 23.14
N PRO A 169 15.52 -6.02 22.35
CA PRO A 169 14.49 -5.08 22.78
C PRO A 169 13.79 -5.58 24.04
N ALA A 170 13.72 -4.77 25.09
CA ALA A 170 13.00 -5.11 26.32
C ALA A 170 11.50 -5.39 26.07
N ILE A 171 10.96 -4.88 24.97
CA ILE A 171 9.55 -4.94 24.59
C ILE A 171 9.07 -6.36 24.19
N GLN A 172 9.96 -7.32 23.99
CA GLN A 172 9.57 -8.66 23.53
C GLN A 172 8.61 -9.39 24.51
N ASN A 173 8.70 -9.10 25.79
CA ASN A 173 7.87 -9.74 26.82
C ASN A 173 6.50 -9.06 26.98
N ASP A 174 6.32 -7.87 26.44
CA ASP A 174 5.11 -7.07 26.59
C ASP A 174 4.22 -7.13 25.32
N CYS A 175 4.66 -7.85 24.28
CA CYS A 175 3.90 -8.01 23.05
C CYS A 175 2.81 -9.09 23.21
N VAL A 176 1.56 -8.69 23.03
CA VAL A 176 0.43 -9.62 22.97
C VAL A 176 0.08 -9.85 21.50
N PRO A 177 0.25 -11.09 20.97
CA PRO A 177 -0.13 -11.39 19.60
C PRO A 177 -1.66 -11.41 19.46
N LEU A 178 -2.18 -10.77 18.41
CA LEU A 178 -3.57 -10.77 18.07
C LEU A 178 -3.78 -11.55 16.75
N ASN A 179 -4.60 -12.61 16.81
CA ASN A 179 -4.98 -13.35 15.61
C ASN A 179 -6.18 -12.67 14.95
N LEU A 180 -5.93 -11.81 13.97
CA LEU A 180 -6.98 -11.08 13.26
C LEU A 180 -7.96 -12.01 12.54
N GLY A 181 -7.50 -13.15 12.01
CA GLY A 181 -8.35 -14.10 11.28
C GLY A 181 -9.43 -14.77 12.15
N GLU A 182 -9.20 -14.84 13.46
CA GLU A 182 -10.13 -15.40 14.45
C GLU A 182 -10.88 -14.32 15.22
N HIS A 183 -10.55 -13.05 14.99
CA HIS A 183 -11.19 -11.94 15.69
C HIS A 183 -12.67 -11.80 15.25
N PRO A 184 -13.65 -11.74 16.19
CA PRO A 184 -15.08 -11.76 15.85
C PRO A 184 -15.51 -10.59 14.97
N ASP A 185 -14.88 -9.44 15.11
CA ASP A 185 -15.22 -8.24 14.34
C ASP A 185 -14.44 -8.11 13.03
N PHE A 186 -13.43 -8.98 12.76
CA PHE A 186 -12.57 -8.82 11.60
C PHE A 186 -13.35 -8.84 10.29
N GLN A 187 -14.22 -9.82 10.09
CA GLN A 187 -14.97 -9.95 8.85
C GLN A 187 -15.89 -8.74 8.60
N LYS A 188 -16.56 -8.25 9.63
CA LYS A 188 -17.45 -7.09 9.52
C LYS A 188 -16.65 -5.83 9.18
N THR A 189 -15.53 -5.60 9.88
CA THR A 189 -14.66 -4.44 9.67
C THR A 189 -13.99 -4.49 8.31
N TYR A 190 -13.53 -5.68 7.89
CA TYR A 190 -12.98 -5.92 6.56
C TYR A 190 -13.96 -5.58 5.44
N LEU A 191 -15.21 -6.05 5.53
CA LEU A 191 -16.24 -5.74 4.55
C LEU A 191 -16.58 -4.24 4.50
N HIS A 192 -16.52 -3.55 5.65
CA HIS A 192 -16.70 -2.11 5.70
C HIS A 192 -15.62 -1.36 4.90
N HIS A 193 -14.37 -1.80 4.95
CA HIS A 193 -13.25 -1.21 4.24
C HIS A 193 -13.11 -1.66 2.77
N MET A 194 -14.03 -2.49 2.27
CA MET A 194 -14.05 -2.90 0.87
C MET A 194 -14.48 -1.79 -0.09
N THR A 195 -15.05 -0.70 0.43
CA THR A 195 -15.46 0.45 -0.36
C THR A 195 -14.40 1.54 -0.29
N PHE A 196 -13.97 2.05 -1.43
CA PHE A 196 -13.07 3.20 -1.47
C PHE A 196 -13.77 4.47 -0.96
N PRO A 197 -13.02 5.42 -0.36
CA PRO A 197 -13.58 6.70 0.04
C PRO A 197 -14.16 7.48 -1.14
N ASP A 198 -15.25 8.21 -0.90
CA ASP A 198 -15.80 9.16 -1.87
C ASP A 198 -14.84 10.34 -2.03
N ILE A 199 -14.27 10.48 -3.20
CA ILE A 199 -13.44 11.62 -3.56
C ILE A 199 -14.35 12.72 -4.09
N ARG A 200 -14.56 13.74 -3.27
CA ARG A 200 -15.32 14.95 -3.61
C ARG A 200 -14.45 15.99 -4.30
#